data_08d9ecd37e6d86c7e56ad6e8938f42cf
#
_entry.id   08d9ecd37e6d86c7e56ad6e8938f42cf
#
_cell.length_a   1.000
_cell.length_b   1.000
_cell.length_c   1.000
_cell.angle_alpha   90.00
_cell.angle_beta   90.00
_cell.angle_gamma   90.00
#
_symmetry.space_group_name_H-M   'P 1'
#
loop_
_entity.id
_entity.type
_entity.pdbx_description
1 polymer ?
#
loop_
_entity_poly.entity_id
_entity_poly.type
_entity_poly.pdbx_seq_one_letter_code
_entity_poly.pdbx_strand_id
1 'polypeptide(L)'
;MSKFSKNLKPITFPTHNIGKSLLSLYDVGSMSGLTEVLFMERCLRLLKKGGRMGMVLPEGVLNTSNLQKIREYFEGKAKIILICSIPQDVFIAAGATVKPSLVFFKRFTEEEELQYLGAKTRAEKEIRQKYIGQIKALQEKIVEEKSKKLKVKALIAAAEKELRDLEKAIIEEAKPLTKEYFHYEIPIAMVEDAGITSTGAVSAGNQLPTLQDEYKEYRIAKKLWNEANSAVSYTINSQGRLFRTSDGKEVELKW
;
A
#
# COMPACT_ATOMS: atom_id res chain seq x y z
N MET A 1 -5.10 15.10 13.32
CA MET A 1 -4.79 15.80 12.05
C MET A 1 -3.50 16.57 12.26
N SER A 2 -2.43 16.22 11.59
CA SER A 2 -1.16 16.92 11.69
C SER A 2 -1.34 18.38 11.24
N LYS A 3 -0.60 19.30 11.86
CA LYS A 3 -0.61 20.73 11.49
C LYS A 3 -0.27 20.97 10.01
N PHE A 4 0.31 19.99 9.32
CA PHE A 4 0.66 20.03 7.89
C PHE A 4 -0.55 20.07 6.95
N SER A 5 -1.67 19.42 7.29
CA SER A 5 -2.81 19.36 6.37
C SER A 5 -3.52 20.71 6.17
N LYS A 6 -3.39 21.63 7.14
CA LYS A 6 -4.06 22.96 7.07
C LYS A 6 -3.26 24.03 6.32
N ASN A 7 -1.94 23.85 6.15
CA ASN A 7 -1.03 24.84 5.60
C ASN A 7 -0.36 24.45 4.29
N LEU A 8 -0.77 23.32 3.69
CA LEU A 8 -0.25 22.89 2.38
C LEU A 8 -0.75 23.87 1.32
N LYS A 9 0.15 24.73 0.85
CA LYS A 9 -0.12 25.64 -0.27
C LYS A 9 -0.35 24.84 -1.55
N PRO A 10 -1.20 25.30 -2.46
CA PRO A 10 -1.37 24.66 -3.77
C PRO A 10 -0.04 24.56 -4.49
N ILE A 11 0.21 23.42 -5.14
CA ILE A 11 1.35 23.26 -6.03
C ILE A 11 1.03 23.96 -7.34
N THR A 12 1.92 24.82 -7.79
CA THR A 12 1.76 25.61 -9.02
C THR A 12 2.25 24.90 -10.26
N PHE A 13 2.89 23.75 -10.14
CA PHE A 13 3.42 23.01 -11.28
C PHE A 13 3.18 21.51 -11.14
N PRO A 14 2.68 20.80 -12.17
CA PRO A 14 2.24 21.30 -13.49
C PRO A 14 0.97 22.17 -13.44
N THR A 15 0.75 23.02 -14.43
CA THR A 15 -0.29 24.07 -14.44
C THR A 15 -1.70 23.59 -14.16
N HIS A 16 -2.06 22.35 -14.56
CA HIS A 16 -3.39 21.78 -14.29
C HIS A 16 -3.68 21.53 -12.80
N ASN A 17 -2.66 21.62 -11.94
CA ASN A 17 -2.77 21.49 -10.50
C ASN A 17 -2.81 22.83 -9.74
N ILE A 18 -2.73 23.95 -10.47
CA ILE A 18 -2.84 25.28 -9.84
C ILE A 18 -4.16 25.39 -9.08
N GLY A 19 -4.08 25.83 -7.83
CA GLY A 19 -5.22 26.00 -6.96
C GLY A 19 -5.72 24.72 -6.27
N LYS A 20 -5.16 23.55 -6.60
CA LYS A 20 -5.52 22.29 -5.92
C LYS A 20 -4.75 22.12 -4.62
N SER A 21 -5.38 21.50 -3.62
CA SER A 21 -4.68 21.06 -2.41
C SER A 21 -3.62 20.00 -2.75
N LEU A 22 -2.48 20.02 -2.06
CA LEU A 22 -1.46 18.98 -2.19
C LEU A 22 -2.04 17.58 -1.95
N LEU A 23 -2.98 17.43 -1.01
CA LEU A 23 -3.64 16.16 -0.72
C LEU A 23 -4.42 15.63 -1.92
N SER A 24 -4.99 16.49 -2.76
CA SER A 24 -5.73 16.07 -3.97
C SER A 24 -4.86 15.49 -5.07
N LEU A 25 -3.53 15.56 -4.94
CA LEU A 25 -2.56 14.94 -5.85
C LEU A 25 -2.29 13.47 -5.52
N TYR A 26 -2.78 13.02 -4.37
CA TYR A 26 -2.64 11.66 -3.88
C TYR A 26 -4.00 10.96 -3.86
N ASP A 27 -4.04 9.71 -4.30
CA ASP A 27 -5.23 8.87 -4.24
C ASP A 27 -5.67 8.66 -2.78
N VAL A 28 -4.69 8.47 -1.88
CA VAL A 28 -4.93 8.31 -0.44
C VAL A 28 -5.21 9.64 0.28
N GLY A 29 -5.00 10.77 -0.37
CA GLY A 29 -5.12 12.10 0.26
C GLY A 29 -6.54 12.45 0.73
N SER A 30 -7.58 11.86 0.11
CA SER A 30 -8.96 11.95 0.57
C SER A 30 -9.28 11.02 1.75
N MET A 31 -8.45 9.98 1.98
CA MET A 31 -8.65 8.97 3.01
C MET A 31 -7.86 9.30 4.28
N SER A 32 -6.68 9.89 4.13
CA SER A 32 -5.81 10.26 5.24
C SER A 32 -4.90 11.43 4.88
N GLY A 33 -4.70 12.33 5.85
CA GLY A 33 -3.70 13.41 5.77
C GLY A 33 -2.40 13.08 6.50
N LEU A 34 -2.18 11.83 6.91
CA LEU A 34 -0.96 11.40 7.59
C LEU A 34 0.22 11.42 6.62
N THR A 35 1.30 12.02 7.05
CA THR A 35 2.49 12.23 6.21
C THR A 35 3.08 10.88 5.76
N GLU A 36 3.18 9.92 6.66
CA GLU A 36 3.69 8.58 6.37
C GLU A 36 2.87 7.87 5.28
N VAL A 37 1.54 8.01 5.30
CA VAL A 37 0.65 7.44 4.28
C VAL A 37 0.88 8.08 2.91
N LEU A 38 1.03 9.40 2.87
CA LEU A 38 1.34 10.12 1.63
C LEU A 38 2.70 9.72 1.07
N PHE A 39 3.71 9.55 1.95
CA PHE A 39 5.03 9.07 1.54
C PHE A 39 5.00 7.64 1.04
N MET A 40 4.22 6.74 1.65
CA MET A 40 4.03 5.38 1.13
C MET A 40 3.54 5.42 -0.32
N GLU A 41 2.51 6.21 -0.62
CA GLU A 41 2.01 6.34 -2.00
C GLU A 41 3.07 6.96 -2.91
N ARG A 42 3.76 8.01 -2.46
CA ARG A 42 4.80 8.66 -3.26
C ARG A 42 5.92 7.70 -3.63
N CYS A 43 6.41 6.94 -2.66
CA CYS A 43 7.44 5.93 -2.89
C CYS A 43 6.96 4.84 -3.84
N LEU A 44 5.73 4.34 -3.65
CA LEU A 44 5.15 3.33 -4.54
C LEU A 44 5.03 3.83 -5.98
N ARG A 45 4.64 5.10 -6.19
CA ARG A 45 4.54 5.70 -7.54
C ARG A 45 5.91 5.83 -8.22
N LEU A 46 6.99 6.04 -7.46
CA LEU A 46 8.35 6.15 -7.98
C LEU A 46 8.97 4.80 -8.34
N LEU A 47 8.44 3.69 -7.79
CA LEU A 47 8.93 2.37 -8.14
C LEU A 47 8.50 1.97 -9.56
N LYS A 48 9.40 1.33 -10.30
CA LYS A 48 9.03 0.57 -11.50
C LYS A 48 8.19 -0.66 -11.12
N LYS A 49 7.46 -1.24 -12.07
CA LYS A 49 6.78 -2.54 -11.88
C LYS A 49 7.77 -3.60 -11.39
N GLY A 50 7.40 -4.38 -10.38
CA GLY A 50 8.29 -5.34 -9.71
C GLY A 50 9.36 -4.73 -8.80
N GLY A 51 9.45 -3.38 -8.73
CA GLY A 51 10.37 -2.67 -7.84
C GLY A 51 10.02 -2.88 -6.37
N ARG A 52 11.01 -2.77 -5.49
CA ARG A 52 10.88 -3.00 -4.05
C ARG A 52 11.21 -1.74 -3.26
N MET A 53 10.59 -1.59 -2.11
CA MET A 53 10.89 -0.54 -1.15
C MET A 53 10.80 -1.08 0.27
N GLY A 54 11.60 -0.54 1.18
CA GLY A 54 11.47 -0.72 2.62
C GLY A 54 11.13 0.61 3.26
N MET A 55 10.25 0.58 4.23
CA MET A 55 9.84 1.77 4.98
C MET A 55 9.77 1.46 6.47
N VAL A 56 10.14 2.45 7.28
CA VAL A 56 9.86 2.44 8.71
C VAL A 56 8.49 3.09 8.88
N LEU A 57 7.54 2.35 9.41
CA LEU A 57 6.17 2.82 9.61
C LEU A 57 5.77 2.71 11.07
N PRO A 58 5.01 3.67 11.60
CA PRO A 58 4.33 3.50 12.87
C PRO A 58 3.42 2.27 12.82
N GLU A 59 3.41 1.46 13.87
CA GLU A 59 2.57 0.25 13.94
C GLU A 59 1.07 0.56 13.73
N GLY A 60 0.63 1.76 14.12
CA GLY A 60 -0.73 2.23 13.88
C GLY A 60 -1.15 2.25 12.40
N VAL A 61 -0.21 2.35 11.45
CA VAL A 61 -0.54 2.24 10.01
C VAL A 61 -0.99 0.82 9.67
N LEU A 62 -0.45 -0.18 10.37
CA LEU A 62 -0.69 -1.59 10.09
C LEU A 62 -1.94 -2.14 10.80
N ASN A 63 -2.33 -1.60 11.95
CA ASN A 63 -3.31 -2.22 12.84
C ASN A 63 -4.56 -1.38 13.17
N THR A 64 -4.57 -0.06 12.92
CA THR A 64 -5.74 0.77 13.24
C THR A 64 -6.88 0.63 12.23
N SER A 65 -8.12 0.61 12.72
CA SER A 65 -9.31 0.44 11.86
C SER A 65 -9.54 1.61 10.91
N ASN A 66 -9.24 2.83 11.33
CA ASN A 66 -9.41 4.05 10.51
C ASN A 66 -8.47 4.08 9.29
N LEU A 67 -7.38 3.29 9.29
CA LEU A 67 -6.46 3.18 8.15
C LEU A 67 -6.67 1.90 7.31
N GLN A 68 -7.77 1.17 7.53
CA GLN A 68 -8.07 -0.03 6.76
C GLN A 68 -8.12 0.24 5.25
N LYS A 69 -8.82 1.30 4.83
CA LYS A 69 -8.91 1.67 3.40
C LYS A 69 -7.55 1.99 2.78
N ILE A 70 -6.63 2.52 3.58
CA ILE A 70 -5.25 2.77 3.15
C ILE A 70 -4.53 1.45 2.89
N ARG A 71 -4.62 0.48 3.82
CA ARG A 71 -4.03 -0.85 3.63
C ARG A 71 -4.59 -1.53 2.39
N GLU A 72 -5.90 -1.50 2.19
CA GLU A 72 -6.57 -2.05 1.01
C GLU A 72 -6.09 -1.40 -0.31
N TYR A 73 -5.85 -0.09 -0.29
CA TYR A 73 -5.29 0.62 -1.45
C TYR A 73 -3.90 0.07 -1.82
N PHE A 74 -3.04 -0.17 -0.81
CA PHE A 74 -1.70 -0.70 -1.05
C PHE A 74 -1.72 -2.19 -1.40
N GLU A 75 -2.58 -2.99 -0.76
CA GLU A 75 -2.80 -4.41 -1.11
C GLU A 75 -3.22 -4.60 -2.58
N GLY A 76 -3.92 -3.64 -3.16
CA GLY A 76 -4.30 -3.65 -4.57
C GLY A 76 -3.19 -3.27 -5.56
N LYS A 77 -1.99 -2.90 -5.08
CA LYS A 77 -0.91 -2.36 -5.92
C LYS A 77 0.46 -2.99 -5.65
N ALA A 78 0.64 -3.60 -4.49
CA ALA A 78 1.92 -4.15 -4.04
C ALA A 78 1.72 -5.36 -3.14
N LYS A 79 2.66 -6.29 -3.17
CA LYS A 79 2.79 -7.34 -2.16
C LYS A 79 3.61 -6.83 -0.98
N ILE A 80 3.19 -7.18 0.22
CA ILE A 80 4.05 -7.07 1.39
C ILE A 80 4.96 -8.30 1.38
N ILE A 81 6.27 -8.08 1.41
CA ILE A 81 7.26 -9.15 1.29
C ILE A 81 7.99 -9.44 2.58
N LEU A 82 7.90 -8.56 3.57
CA LEU A 82 8.35 -8.77 4.94
C LEU A 82 7.74 -7.69 5.85
N ILE A 83 7.34 -8.08 7.04
CA ILE A 83 7.06 -7.17 8.15
C ILE A 83 7.99 -7.56 9.30
N CYS A 84 8.76 -6.59 9.81
CA CYS A 84 9.57 -6.77 10.99
C CYS A 84 9.19 -5.76 12.06
N SER A 85 8.64 -6.24 13.17
CA SER A 85 8.40 -5.41 14.35
C SER A 85 9.73 -5.19 15.09
N ILE A 86 10.05 -3.94 15.36
CA ILE A 86 11.27 -3.56 16.10
C ILE A 86 10.90 -2.87 17.42
N PRO A 87 11.82 -2.82 18.41
CA PRO A 87 11.54 -2.26 19.73
C PRO A 87 11.05 -0.81 19.65
N GLN A 88 10.17 -0.44 20.58
CA GLN A 88 9.62 0.92 20.67
C GLN A 88 10.69 1.96 21.03
N ASP A 89 11.71 1.56 21.75
CA ASP A 89 12.75 2.44 22.27
C ASP A 89 13.79 2.86 21.24
N VAL A 90 13.81 2.25 20.05
CA VAL A 90 14.73 2.56 18.93
C VAL A 90 14.76 4.06 18.60
N PHE A 91 13.64 4.76 18.72
CA PHE A 91 13.54 6.18 18.39
C PHE A 91 13.38 7.10 19.60
N ILE A 92 13.48 6.60 20.83
CA ILE A 92 13.36 7.43 22.04
C ILE A 92 14.45 8.51 22.08
N ALA A 93 15.69 8.15 21.74
CA ALA A 93 16.80 9.12 21.68
C ALA A 93 16.56 10.23 20.65
N ALA A 94 15.74 9.98 19.60
CA ALA A 94 15.31 10.96 18.62
C ALA A 94 14.01 11.67 18.99
N GLY A 95 13.48 11.46 20.21
CA GLY A 95 12.28 12.12 20.71
C GLY A 95 10.96 11.49 20.23
N ALA A 96 10.99 10.30 19.65
CA ALA A 96 9.79 9.59 19.20
C ALA A 96 9.50 8.38 20.10
N THR A 97 8.24 8.27 20.57
CA THR A 97 7.79 7.18 21.46
C THR A 97 6.86 6.18 20.74
N VAL A 98 6.82 6.25 19.41
CA VAL A 98 5.95 5.40 18.58
C VAL A 98 6.65 4.06 18.34
N LYS A 99 5.92 2.95 18.51
CA LYS A 99 6.44 1.63 18.14
C LYS A 99 6.53 1.52 16.62
N PRO A 100 7.73 1.31 16.06
CA PRO A 100 7.93 1.21 14.62
C PRO A 100 7.90 -0.24 14.12
N SER A 101 7.63 -0.39 12.83
CA SER A 101 7.83 -1.62 12.09
C SER A 101 8.57 -1.34 10.80
N LEU A 102 9.47 -2.23 10.41
CA LEU A 102 10.07 -2.25 9.08
C LEU A 102 9.12 -3.01 8.16
N VAL A 103 8.63 -2.35 7.13
CA VAL A 103 7.70 -2.97 6.17
C VAL A 103 8.30 -2.91 4.79
N PHE A 104 8.41 -4.05 4.16
CA PHE A 104 8.98 -4.18 2.82
C PHE A 104 7.88 -4.53 1.82
N PHE A 105 7.83 -3.76 0.74
CA PHE A 105 6.85 -3.90 -0.33
C PHE A 105 7.54 -4.22 -1.65
N LYS A 106 6.85 -4.99 -2.47
CA LYS A 106 7.15 -5.18 -3.89
C LYS A 106 5.98 -4.67 -4.70
N ARG A 107 6.18 -3.63 -5.51
CA ARG A 107 5.16 -3.19 -6.46
C ARG A 107 4.82 -4.34 -7.41
N PHE A 108 3.55 -4.55 -7.71
CA PHE A 108 3.13 -5.59 -8.64
C PHE A 108 3.91 -5.50 -9.96
N THR A 109 4.28 -6.64 -10.51
CA THR A 109 4.62 -6.76 -11.93
C THR A 109 3.33 -6.59 -12.75
N GLU A 110 3.45 -6.46 -14.06
CA GLU A 110 2.26 -6.42 -14.93
C GLU A 110 1.44 -7.71 -14.83
N GLU A 111 2.13 -8.84 -14.74
CA GLU A 111 1.47 -10.14 -14.58
C GLU A 111 0.75 -10.25 -13.23
N GLU A 112 1.39 -9.87 -12.13
CA GLU A 112 0.78 -9.89 -10.78
C GLU A 112 -0.44 -8.95 -10.70
N GLU A 113 -0.38 -7.79 -11.37
CA GLU A 113 -1.51 -6.87 -11.44
C GLU A 113 -2.71 -7.48 -12.18
N LEU A 114 -2.45 -8.15 -13.31
CA LEU A 114 -3.48 -8.87 -14.05
C LEU A 114 -4.08 -10.04 -13.25
N GLN A 115 -3.24 -10.79 -12.54
CA GLN A 115 -3.69 -11.87 -11.66
C GLN A 115 -4.57 -11.33 -10.53
N TYR A 116 -4.16 -10.23 -9.89
CA TYR A 116 -4.96 -9.59 -8.84
C TYR A 116 -6.30 -9.09 -9.35
N LEU A 117 -6.31 -8.40 -10.50
CA LEU A 117 -7.54 -7.91 -11.12
C LEU A 117 -8.47 -9.06 -11.54
N GLY A 118 -7.91 -10.15 -12.06
CA GLY A 118 -8.65 -11.37 -12.39
C GLY A 118 -9.29 -12.00 -11.14
N ALA A 119 -8.52 -12.13 -10.05
CA ALA A 119 -8.99 -12.63 -8.77
C ALA A 119 -10.12 -11.77 -8.21
N LYS A 120 -9.96 -10.45 -8.24
CA LYS A 120 -10.97 -9.49 -7.80
C LYS A 120 -12.26 -9.60 -8.62
N THR A 121 -12.15 -9.59 -9.94
CA THR A 121 -13.31 -9.70 -10.83
C THR A 121 -14.05 -11.03 -10.64
N ARG A 122 -13.31 -12.12 -10.46
CA ARG A 122 -13.90 -13.45 -10.17
C ARG A 122 -14.66 -13.44 -8.86
N ALA A 123 -14.05 -12.93 -7.80
CA ALA A 123 -14.67 -12.84 -6.47
C ALA A 123 -15.95 -11.97 -6.49
N GLU A 124 -15.87 -10.79 -7.09
CA GLU A 124 -17.03 -9.90 -7.21
C GLU A 124 -18.17 -10.55 -8.03
N LYS A 125 -17.84 -11.25 -9.10
CA LYS A 125 -18.84 -11.98 -9.91
C LYS A 125 -19.52 -13.08 -9.12
N GLU A 126 -18.76 -13.84 -8.34
CA GLU A 126 -19.29 -14.93 -7.52
C GLU A 126 -20.22 -14.40 -6.42
N ILE A 127 -19.79 -13.38 -5.68
CA ILE A 127 -20.64 -12.76 -4.66
C ILE A 127 -21.87 -12.11 -5.29
N ARG A 128 -21.71 -11.39 -6.41
CA ARG A 128 -22.83 -10.76 -7.13
C ARG A 128 -23.91 -11.78 -7.55
N GLN A 129 -23.53 -13.01 -7.86
CA GLN A 129 -24.46 -14.08 -8.21
C GLN A 129 -25.42 -14.42 -7.07
N LYS A 130 -24.96 -14.33 -5.82
CA LYS A 130 -25.81 -14.52 -4.63
C LYS A 130 -26.93 -13.47 -4.54
N TYR A 131 -26.67 -12.27 -5.02
CA TYR A 131 -27.56 -11.12 -4.92
C TYR A 131 -28.29 -10.79 -6.23
N ILE A 132 -28.18 -11.66 -7.25
CA ILE A 132 -28.73 -11.38 -8.61
C ILE A 132 -30.23 -11.09 -8.59
N GLY A 133 -30.99 -11.79 -7.74
CA GLY A 133 -32.44 -11.59 -7.58
C GLY A 133 -32.76 -10.20 -7.01
N GLN A 134 -32.05 -9.79 -5.99
CA GLN A 134 -32.23 -8.47 -5.35
C GLN A 134 -31.85 -7.33 -6.30
N ILE A 135 -30.75 -7.49 -7.05
CA ILE A 135 -30.30 -6.51 -8.05
C ILE A 135 -31.36 -6.34 -9.13
N LYS A 136 -31.91 -7.45 -9.68
CA LYS A 136 -32.94 -7.40 -10.70
C LYS A 136 -34.21 -6.72 -10.19
N ALA A 137 -34.70 -7.10 -9.00
CA ALA A 137 -35.88 -6.50 -8.39
C ALA A 137 -35.74 -4.96 -8.20
N LEU A 138 -34.57 -4.51 -7.74
CA LEU A 138 -34.28 -3.07 -7.59
C LEU A 138 -34.21 -2.37 -8.95
N GLN A 139 -33.59 -2.97 -9.96
CA GLN A 139 -33.52 -2.42 -11.31
C GLN A 139 -34.90 -2.31 -11.95
N GLU A 140 -35.74 -3.36 -11.84
CA GLU A 140 -37.11 -3.35 -12.32
C GLU A 140 -37.94 -2.26 -11.63
N LYS A 141 -37.84 -2.14 -10.30
CA LYS A 141 -38.48 -1.06 -9.52
C LYS A 141 -38.07 0.32 -10.00
N ILE A 142 -36.78 0.55 -10.26
CA ILE A 142 -36.28 1.82 -10.79
C ILE A 142 -36.86 2.11 -12.17
N VAL A 143 -36.90 1.13 -13.06
CA VAL A 143 -37.48 1.27 -14.40
C VAL A 143 -38.97 1.56 -14.35
N GLU A 144 -39.71 0.82 -13.52
CA GLU A 144 -41.15 1.01 -13.34
C GLU A 144 -41.46 2.42 -12.81
N GLU A 145 -40.78 2.90 -11.76
CA GLU A 145 -40.99 4.23 -11.22
C GLU A 145 -40.61 5.34 -12.20
N LYS A 146 -39.58 5.13 -13.04
CA LYS A 146 -39.21 6.07 -14.12
C LYS A 146 -40.23 6.13 -15.25
N SER A 147 -41.00 5.08 -15.47
CA SER A 147 -42.02 4.98 -16.54
C SER A 147 -43.36 5.61 -16.18
N LYS A 148 -43.65 5.79 -14.88
CA LYS A 148 -44.91 6.38 -14.39
C LYS A 148 -45.05 7.84 -14.81
N LYS A 149 -46.27 8.25 -15.24
CA LYS A 149 -46.56 9.65 -15.62
C LYS A 149 -46.27 10.63 -14.51
N LEU A 150 -46.55 10.26 -13.26
CA LEU A 150 -46.22 11.02 -12.05
C LEU A 150 -44.94 10.44 -11.44
N LYS A 151 -43.79 10.98 -11.82
CA LYS A 151 -42.48 10.52 -11.29
C LYS A 151 -42.31 10.96 -9.85
N VAL A 152 -42.28 10.03 -8.92
CA VAL A 152 -41.95 10.32 -7.52
C VAL A 152 -40.45 10.25 -7.38
N LYS A 153 -39.76 11.37 -7.56
CA LYS A 153 -38.29 11.48 -7.50
C LYS A 153 -37.69 10.86 -6.23
N ALA A 154 -38.40 10.96 -5.10
CA ALA A 154 -37.96 10.37 -3.84
C ALA A 154 -37.87 8.85 -3.86
N LEU A 155 -38.86 8.16 -4.50
CA LEU A 155 -38.86 6.70 -4.61
C LEU A 155 -37.75 6.19 -5.53
N ILE A 156 -37.55 6.89 -6.65
CA ILE A 156 -36.45 6.57 -7.57
C ILE A 156 -35.11 6.72 -6.86
N ALA A 157 -34.90 7.86 -6.17
CA ALA A 157 -33.64 8.12 -5.45
C ALA A 157 -33.40 7.11 -4.32
N ALA A 158 -34.47 6.68 -3.62
CA ALA A 158 -34.37 5.65 -2.59
C ALA A 158 -33.94 4.29 -3.18
N ALA A 159 -34.58 3.83 -4.25
CA ALA A 159 -34.21 2.57 -4.91
C ALA A 159 -32.82 2.61 -5.54
N GLU A 160 -32.41 3.73 -6.13
CA GLU A 160 -31.03 3.92 -6.63
C GLU A 160 -29.99 3.95 -5.50
N LYS A 161 -30.36 4.48 -4.33
CA LYS A 161 -29.51 4.44 -3.14
C LYS A 161 -29.34 3.00 -2.64
N GLU A 162 -30.44 2.29 -2.52
CA GLU A 162 -30.45 0.89 -2.08
C GLU A 162 -29.59 0.00 -3.00
N LEU A 163 -29.70 0.18 -4.31
CA LEU A 163 -28.87 -0.52 -5.29
C LEU A 163 -27.40 -0.20 -5.11
N ARG A 164 -27.03 1.08 -4.94
CA ARG A 164 -25.64 1.48 -4.69
C ARG A 164 -25.09 0.91 -3.39
N ASP A 165 -25.91 0.85 -2.34
CA ASP A 165 -25.48 0.31 -1.05
C ASP A 165 -25.32 -1.21 -1.13
N LEU A 166 -26.18 -1.91 -1.87
CA LEU A 166 -26.03 -3.32 -2.17
C LEU A 166 -24.75 -3.60 -2.99
N GLU A 167 -24.45 -2.80 -4.00
CA GLU A 167 -23.21 -2.95 -4.79
C GLU A 167 -21.97 -2.74 -3.93
N LYS A 168 -21.98 -1.77 -3.00
CA LYS A 168 -20.87 -1.61 -2.05
C LYS A 168 -20.74 -2.84 -1.13
N ALA A 169 -21.86 -3.37 -0.62
CA ALA A 169 -21.84 -4.56 0.23
C ALA A 169 -21.26 -5.78 -0.51
N ILE A 170 -21.60 -5.97 -1.79
CA ILE A 170 -21.03 -7.02 -2.65
C ILE A 170 -19.51 -6.87 -2.77
N ILE A 171 -19.03 -5.65 -3.00
CA ILE A 171 -17.58 -5.38 -3.09
C ILE A 171 -16.89 -5.69 -1.77
N GLU A 172 -17.47 -5.29 -0.63
CA GLU A 172 -16.89 -5.58 0.69
C GLU A 172 -16.87 -7.09 0.97
N GLU A 173 -17.95 -7.81 0.67
CA GLU A 173 -18.03 -9.27 0.85
C GLU A 173 -17.08 -10.02 -0.09
N ALA A 174 -16.75 -9.47 -1.25
CA ALA A 174 -15.82 -10.07 -2.21
C ALA A 174 -14.33 -9.94 -1.80
N LYS A 175 -13.98 -9.06 -0.87
CA LYS A 175 -12.58 -8.84 -0.48
C LYS A 175 -11.88 -10.07 0.10
N PRO A 176 -12.46 -10.80 1.08
CA PRO A 176 -11.85 -12.02 1.58
C PRO A 176 -11.60 -13.05 0.48
N LEU A 177 -12.57 -13.25 -0.40
CA LEU A 177 -12.48 -14.18 -1.52
C LEU A 177 -11.42 -13.73 -2.55
N THR A 178 -11.25 -12.43 -2.76
CA THR A 178 -10.16 -11.89 -3.58
C THR A 178 -8.79 -12.26 -3.00
N LYS A 179 -8.62 -12.18 -1.68
CA LYS A 179 -7.39 -12.57 -0.99
C LYS A 179 -7.13 -14.08 -1.07
N GLU A 180 -8.16 -14.88 -1.07
CA GLU A 180 -8.06 -16.33 -1.28
C GLU A 180 -7.61 -16.66 -2.70
N TYR A 181 -8.17 -16.00 -3.72
CA TYR A 181 -7.79 -16.21 -5.13
C TYR A 181 -6.43 -15.62 -5.51
N PHE A 182 -5.99 -14.59 -4.79
CA PHE A 182 -4.66 -13.98 -4.95
C PHE A 182 -3.87 -14.14 -3.66
N HIS A 183 -3.60 -15.41 -3.34
CA HIS A 183 -2.88 -15.76 -2.12
C HIS A 183 -1.36 -15.64 -2.28
N TYR A 184 -0.71 -15.12 -1.24
CA TYR A 184 0.75 -15.16 -1.08
C TYR A 184 1.12 -15.10 0.41
N GLU A 185 2.29 -15.65 0.74
CA GLU A 185 2.79 -15.64 2.12
C GLU A 185 3.43 -14.30 2.46
N ILE A 186 3.19 -13.85 3.70
CA ILE A 186 3.82 -12.65 4.26
C ILE A 186 4.66 -13.10 5.45
N PRO A 187 6.00 -13.15 5.34
CA PRO A 187 6.85 -13.43 6.49
C PRO A 187 6.78 -12.28 7.49
N ILE A 188 6.65 -12.65 8.76
CA ILE A 188 6.59 -11.71 9.88
C ILE A 188 7.71 -12.07 10.84
N ALA A 189 8.51 -11.07 11.22
CA ALA A 189 9.58 -11.20 12.19
C ALA A 189 9.38 -10.22 13.36
N MET A 190 9.90 -10.58 14.49
CA MET A 190 10.00 -9.71 15.65
C MET A 190 11.46 -9.65 16.11
N VAL A 191 11.97 -8.44 16.31
CA VAL A 191 13.32 -8.15 16.75
C VAL A 191 13.22 -7.46 18.11
N GLU A 192 13.89 -8.00 19.09
CA GLU A 192 13.95 -7.46 20.46
C GLU A 192 15.08 -6.45 20.65
N ASP A 193 16.13 -6.55 19.84
CA ASP A 193 17.25 -5.62 19.79
C ASP A 193 17.60 -5.27 18.33
N ALA A 194 17.39 -4.02 17.98
CA ALA A 194 17.66 -3.49 16.64
C ALA A 194 19.03 -2.78 16.54
N GLY A 195 19.95 -3.04 17.45
CA GLY A 195 21.31 -2.50 17.44
C GLY A 195 21.48 -1.12 18.06
N ILE A 196 20.42 -0.56 18.65
CA ILE A 196 20.45 0.74 19.31
C ILE A 196 19.63 0.71 20.61
N THR A 197 20.15 1.34 21.64
CA THR A 197 19.48 1.48 22.93
C THR A 197 18.57 2.72 22.97
N SER A 198 17.71 2.81 23.98
CA SER A 198 16.85 3.98 24.24
C SER A 198 17.64 5.29 24.45
N THR A 199 18.92 5.22 24.80
CA THR A 199 19.81 6.37 24.93
C THR A 199 20.55 6.74 23.63
N GLY A 200 20.34 5.97 22.55
CA GLY A 200 21.02 6.18 21.27
C GLY A 200 22.40 5.52 21.17
N ALA A 201 22.82 4.74 22.18
CA ALA A 201 24.07 3.99 22.12
C ALA A 201 23.92 2.71 21.28
N VAL A 202 25.02 2.25 20.70
CA VAL A 202 25.06 0.98 19.98
C VAL A 202 24.85 -0.18 20.95
N SER A 203 23.95 -1.10 20.59
CA SER A 203 23.75 -2.37 21.30
C SER A 203 24.53 -3.49 20.63
N ALA A 204 25.10 -4.38 21.43
CA ALA A 204 25.81 -5.56 20.95
C ALA A 204 24.85 -6.70 20.53
N GLY A 205 23.58 -6.64 20.92
CA GLY A 205 22.58 -7.69 20.68
C GLY A 205 21.82 -7.55 19.36
N ASN A 206 22.31 -6.73 18.41
CA ASN A 206 21.62 -6.45 17.15
C ASN A 206 21.22 -7.72 16.37
N GLN A 207 19.93 -7.96 16.28
CA GLN A 207 19.36 -9.14 15.61
C GLN A 207 19.04 -8.89 14.11
N LEU A 208 19.12 -7.65 13.61
CA LEU A 208 18.81 -7.33 12.22
C LEU A 208 19.71 -8.05 11.20
N PRO A 209 21.03 -8.23 11.42
CA PRO A 209 21.86 -9.02 10.51
C PRO A 209 21.41 -10.49 10.41
N THR A 210 21.09 -11.14 11.54
CA THR A 210 20.57 -12.51 11.57
C THR A 210 19.26 -12.61 10.79
N LEU A 211 18.33 -11.68 11.02
CA LEU A 211 17.07 -11.61 10.26
C LEU A 211 17.32 -11.42 8.77
N GLN A 212 18.33 -10.63 8.38
CA GLN A 212 18.69 -10.46 6.97
C GLN A 212 19.10 -11.79 6.32
N ASP A 213 19.91 -12.60 7.00
CA ASP A 213 20.37 -13.88 6.50
C ASP A 213 19.21 -14.89 6.42
N GLU A 214 18.40 -15.01 7.46
CA GLU A 214 17.20 -15.85 7.48
C GLU A 214 16.22 -15.47 6.36
N TYR A 215 16.00 -14.17 6.16
CA TYR A 215 15.13 -13.69 5.08
C TYR A 215 15.73 -13.98 3.69
N LYS A 216 17.05 -13.93 3.55
CA LYS A 216 17.74 -14.32 2.31
C LYS A 216 17.51 -15.79 1.98
N GLU A 217 17.63 -16.69 2.96
CA GLU A 217 17.35 -18.11 2.80
C GLU A 217 15.89 -18.36 2.42
N TYR A 218 14.94 -17.74 3.15
CA TYR A 218 13.52 -17.82 2.85
C TYR A 218 13.23 -17.37 1.41
N ARG A 219 13.77 -16.24 1.00
CA ARG A 219 13.59 -15.67 -0.33
C ARG A 219 14.07 -16.60 -1.44
N ILE A 220 15.23 -17.23 -1.25
CA ILE A 220 15.80 -18.20 -2.20
C ILE A 220 14.92 -19.45 -2.26
N ALA A 221 14.55 -20.01 -1.12
CA ALA A 221 13.70 -21.19 -1.03
C ALA A 221 12.33 -20.99 -1.70
N LYS A 222 11.73 -19.81 -1.52
CA LYS A 222 10.45 -19.45 -2.12
C LYS A 222 10.55 -18.88 -3.55
N LYS A 223 11.76 -18.75 -4.10
CA LYS A 223 12.03 -18.21 -5.46
C LYS A 223 11.36 -16.86 -5.71
N LEU A 224 11.36 -15.98 -4.70
CA LEU A 224 10.61 -14.71 -4.77
C LEU A 224 11.18 -13.75 -5.81
N TRP A 225 12.50 -13.76 -6.06
CA TRP A 225 13.20 -13.06 -7.15
C TRP A 225 14.62 -13.57 -7.29
N ASN A 226 15.24 -13.41 -8.47
CA ASN A 226 16.63 -13.75 -8.70
C ASN A 226 17.57 -12.66 -8.20
N GLU A 227 18.72 -13.05 -7.65
CA GLU A 227 19.77 -12.10 -7.22
C GLU A 227 20.36 -11.31 -8.41
N ALA A 228 20.51 -11.94 -9.57
CA ALA A 228 21.00 -11.30 -10.78
C ALA A 228 20.17 -10.06 -11.18
N ASN A 229 18.87 -10.06 -10.91
CA ASN A 229 18.01 -8.90 -11.18
C ASN A 229 18.01 -7.87 -10.03
N SER A 230 18.67 -8.15 -8.92
CA SER A 230 18.74 -7.28 -7.74
C SER A 230 20.10 -6.62 -7.55
N ALA A 231 21.10 -7.02 -8.30
CA ALA A 231 22.47 -6.57 -8.13
C ALA A 231 22.77 -5.24 -8.84
N VAL A 232 21.89 -4.25 -8.65
CA VAL A 232 22.28 -2.87 -8.90
C VAL A 232 22.74 -2.27 -7.59
N SER A 233 24.03 -2.05 -7.44
CA SER A 233 24.59 -1.32 -6.32
C SER A 233 24.99 0.08 -6.76
N TYR A 234 24.94 1.00 -5.81
CA TYR A 234 25.42 2.37 -6.00
C TYR A 234 26.54 2.61 -5.00
N THR A 235 27.68 3.06 -5.49
CA THR A 235 28.85 3.39 -4.66
C THR A 235 29.28 4.82 -4.93
N ILE A 236 29.69 5.51 -3.89
CA ILE A 236 30.33 6.82 -4.01
C ILE A 236 31.81 6.61 -3.68
N ASN A 237 32.69 6.98 -4.63
CA ASN A 237 34.11 6.87 -4.39
C ASN A 237 34.64 8.02 -3.50
N SER A 238 35.92 7.95 -3.13
CA SER A 238 36.58 8.95 -2.30
C SER A 238 36.61 10.37 -2.90
N GLN A 239 36.33 10.49 -4.20
CA GLN A 239 36.24 11.76 -4.94
C GLN A 239 34.80 12.27 -5.05
N GLY A 240 33.82 11.63 -4.38
CA GLY A 240 32.41 12.00 -4.42
C GLY A 240 31.68 11.63 -5.72
N ARG A 241 32.26 10.79 -6.58
CA ARG A 241 31.61 10.34 -7.81
C ARG A 241 30.71 9.15 -7.54
N LEU A 242 29.52 9.16 -8.12
CA LEU A 242 28.53 8.10 -8.00
C LEU A 242 28.71 7.08 -9.12
N PHE A 243 28.79 5.83 -8.74
CA PHE A 243 28.86 4.69 -9.67
C PHE A 243 27.66 3.80 -9.47
N ARG A 244 27.15 3.28 -10.57
CA ARG A 244 26.13 2.23 -10.60
C ARG A 244 26.80 0.96 -11.11
N THR A 245 26.74 -0.10 -10.32
CA THR A 245 27.18 -1.45 -10.75
C THR A 245 25.95 -2.29 -11.04
N SER A 246 25.84 -2.80 -12.25
CA SER A 246 24.85 -3.81 -12.63
C SER A 246 25.50 -4.86 -13.51
N ASP A 247 25.21 -6.13 -13.24
CA ASP A 247 25.73 -7.29 -13.99
C ASP A 247 27.27 -7.30 -14.09
N GLY A 248 27.94 -6.88 -13.00
CA GLY A 248 29.40 -6.78 -12.92
C GLY A 248 30.01 -5.61 -13.71
N LYS A 249 29.18 -4.76 -14.32
CA LYS A 249 29.63 -3.55 -15.02
C LYS A 249 29.40 -2.32 -14.16
N GLU A 250 30.45 -1.55 -13.96
CA GLU A 250 30.42 -0.29 -13.23
C GLU A 250 30.30 0.87 -14.24
N VAL A 251 29.34 1.75 -14.00
CA VAL A 251 29.09 2.95 -14.84
C VAL A 251 29.06 4.18 -13.96
N GLU A 252 29.90 5.17 -14.25
CA GLU A 252 29.85 6.46 -13.58
C GLU A 252 28.58 7.21 -14.00
N LEU A 253 27.79 7.64 -13.01
CA LEU A 253 26.63 8.49 -13.24
C LEU A 253 27.05 9.96 -13.16
N LYS A 254 26.94 10.67 -14.28
CA LYS A 254 27.15 12.12 -14.33
C LYS A 254 25.82 12.82 -14.02
N TRP A 255 25.89 13.79 -13.13
CA TRP A 255 24.77 14.66 -12.76
C TRP A 255 24.56 15.76 -13.81
#